data_75ecafa8a566cf3c5e9d74c8d98ec60c
#
_entry.id   75ecafa8a566cf3c5e9d74c8d98ec60c
#
_cell.length_a   1.000
_cell.length_b   1.000
_cell.length_c   1.000
_cell.angle_alpha   90.00
_cell.angle_beta   90.00
_cell.angle_gamma   90.00
#
_symmetry.space_group_name_H-M   'P 1'
#
loop_
_entity.id
_entity.type
_entity.pdbx_description
1 polymer ?
#
loop_
_entity_poly.entity_id
_entity_poly.type
_entity_poly.pdbx_seq_one_letter_code
_entity_poly.pdbx_strand_id
1 'polypeptide(L)'
;NVFIVTARINGKTSDKNGIGIFEIDAKNCDIRSYNTIDGYRCSEVAFNYVNGKLLCSDEKAYECILETIYAGALAVSSEAIGIMQKCFDLTIDYLKTRTQFGKTIGSFQALQHRMVDLMIEIEQAKSSVMLAAGTYSSEKHIKYKNISAAKNLVGRVGKLVAEECIQLHGGIGMTWEY
;
A
#
# COMPACT_ATOMS: atom_id res chain seq x y z
N ASN A 1 -0.80 -20.47 16.60
CA ASN A 1 -1.09 -19.23 15.88
C ASN A 1 -2.32 -18.57 16.50
N VAL A 2 -2.31 -17.24 16.64
CA VAL A 2 -3.42 -16.46 17.17
C VAL A 2 -3.82 -15.36 16.18
N PHE A 3 -5.09 -14.97 16.18
CA PHE A 3 -5.60 -13.79 15.51
C PHE A 3 -5.83 -12.67 16.52
N ILE A 4 -5.49 -11.45 16.13
CA ILE A 4 -5.91 -10.23 16.82
C ILE A 4 -7.09 -9.66 16.05
N VAL A 5 -8.27 -9.63 16.69
CA VAL A 5 -9.53 -9.31 16.04
C VAL A 5 -10.18 -8.12 16.73
N THR A 6 -10.68 -7.18 15.96
CA THR A 6 -11.50 -6.10 16.46
C THR A 6 -12.98 -6.46 16.34
N ALA A 7 -13.76 -6.28 17.40
CA ALA A 7 -15.18 -6.54 17.37
C ALA A 7 -15.95 -5.48 18.16
N ARG A 8 -17.23 -5.26 17.77
CA ARG A 8 -18.16 -4.39 18.48
C ARG A 8 -18.70 -5.13 19.69
N ILE A 9 -18.53 -4.58 20.88
CA ILE A 9 -19.07 -5.10 22.13
C ILE A 9 -20.46 -4.50 22.37
N ASN A 10 -20.61 -3.19 22.18
CA ASN A 10 -21.87 -2.45 22.37
C ASN A 10 -21.87 -1.15 21.56
N GLY A 11 -22.97 -0.40 21.60
CA GLY A 11 -23.12 0.86 20.89
C GLY A 11 -23.44 0.71 19.40
N LYS A 12 -23.44 1.83 18.68
CA LYS A 12 -23.71 1.91 17.23
C LYS A 12 -22.43 1.67 16.44
N THR A 13 -22.57 1.31 15.17
CA THR A 13 -21.43 1.05 14.25
C THR A 13 -20.49 2.26 14.13
N SER A 14 -21.01 3.48 14.23
CA SER A 14 -20.24 4.73 14.13
C SER A 14 -19.59 5.18 15.44
N ASP A 15 -19.91 4.55 16.56
CA ASP A 15 -19.40 4.98 17.87
C ASP A 15 -17.93 4.60 18.01
N LYS A 16 -17.11 5.51 18.54
CA LYS A 16 -15.70 5.26 18.84
C LYS A 16 -15.53 4.33 20.05
N ASN A 17 -16.43 4.44 21.03
CA ASN A 17 -16.48 3.56 22.20
C ASN A 17 -17.24 2.27 21.88
N GLY A 18 -17.09 1.26 22.72
CA GLY A 18 -17.74 -0.03 22.57
C GLY A 18 -17.09 -0.95 21.54
N ILE A 19 -15.85 -0.68 21.17
CA ILE A 19 -14.99 -1.58 20.37
C ILE A 19 -14.05 -2.33 21.32
N GLY A 20 -13.85 -3.62 21.10
CA GLY A 20 -12.87 -4.43 21.78
C GLY A 20 -11.84 -5.01 20.82
N ILE A 21 -10.65 -5.24 21.33
CA ILE A 21 -9.60 -6.01 20.66
C ILE A 21 -9.46 -7.34 21.39
N PHE A 22 -9.55 -8.43 20.63
CA PHE A 22 -9.57 -9.80 21.16
C PHE A 22 -8.44 -10.62 20.58
N GLU A 23 -7.87 -11.47 21.42
CA GLU A 23 -6.98 -12.56 21.03
C GLU A 23 -7.82 -13.84 20.84
N ILE A 24 -7.70 -14.46 19.66
CA ILE A 24 -8.45 -15.68 19.29
C ILE A 24 -7.45 -16.71 18.79
N ASP A 25 -7.53 -17.95 19.35
CA ASP A 25 -6.71 -19.06 18.84
C ASP A 25 -7.20 -19.48 17.44
N ALA A 26 -6.28 -19.51 16.49
CA ALA A 26 -6.56 -19.87 15.10
C ALA A 26 -7.16 -21.28 14.94
N LYS A 27 -6.93 -22.18 15.92
CA LYS A 27 -7.50 -23.54 15.92
C LYS A 27 -9.02 -23.57 16.06
N ASN A 28 -9.59 -22.48 16.59
CA ASN A 28 -11.03 -22.33 16.81
C ASN A 28 -11.75 -21.65 15.64
N CYS A 29 -11.04 -21.41 14.52
CA CYS A 29 -11.55 -20.67 13.38
C CYS A 29 -11.58 -21.56 12.13
N ASP A 30 -12.57 -21.33 11.28
CA ASP A 30 -12.58 -21.92 9.94
C ASP A 30 -11.78 -21.04 9.00
N ILE A 31 -10.71 -21.59 8.40
CA ILE A 31 -9.76 -20.85 7.58
C ILE A 31 -9.75 -21.42 6.17
N ARG A 32 -10.10 -20.60 5.18
CA ARG A 32 -9.99 -20.91 3.75
C ARG A 32 -8.91 -20.05 3.11
N SER A 33 -7.77 -20.66 2.80
CA SER A 33 -6.64 -19.96 2.17
C SER A 33 -6.73 -19.99 0.64
N TYR A 34 -6.29 -18.91 -0.01
CA TYR A 34 -6.18 -18.79 -1.46
C TYR A 34 -5.02 -17.86 -1.83
N ASN A 35 -4.58 -17.92 -3.09
CA ASN A 35 -3.57 -17.03 -3.61
C ASN A 35 -4.23 -15.84 -4.34
N THR A 36 -3.67 -14.65 -4.17
CA THR A 36 -4.04 -13.48 -4.95
C THR A 36 -3.21 -13.40 -6.23
N ILE A 37 -3.64 -12.58 -7.19
CA ILE A 37 -2.98 -12.44 -8.49
C ILE A 37 -1.54 -11.90 -8.38
N ASP A 38 -1.24 -11.16 -7.33
CA ASP A 38 0.09 -10.62 -6.99
C ASP A 38 1.01 -11.64 -6.30
N GLY A 39 0.56 -12.90 -6.16
CA GLY A 39 1.32 -13.99 -5.56
C GLY A 39 1.30 -14.05 -4.03
N TYR A 40 0.61 -13.13 -3.36
CA TYR A 40 0.43 -13.19 -1.91
C TYR A 40 -0.60 -14.27 -1.53
N ARG A 41 -0.46 -14.77 -0.30
CA ARG A 41 -1.43 -15.67 0.31
C ARG A 41 -2.42 -14.87 1.14
N CYS A 42 -3.69 -15.05 0.86
CA CYS A 42 -4.79 -14.53 1.65
C CYS A 42 -5.61 -15.66 2.26
N SER A 43 -6.41 -15.32 3.27
CA SER A 43 -7.33 -16.29 3.89
C SER A 43 -8.62 -15.59 4.28
N GLU A 44 -9.73 -16.25 4.03
CA GLU A 44 -10.99 -15.95 4.70
C GLU A 44 -11.01 -16.67 6.04
N VAL A 45 -11.39 -15.96 7.09
CA VAL A 45 -11.46 -16.51 8.44
C VAL A 45 -12.88 -16.33 8.97
N ALA A 46 -13.57 -17.43 9.25
CA ALA A 46 -14.91 -17.40 9.85
C ALA A 46 -14.82 -17.68 11.36
N PHE A 47 -15.46 -16.81 12.12
CA PHE A 47 -15.56 -16.88 13.59
C PHE A 47 -16.96 -17.34 13.98
N ASN A 48 -17.18 -18.66 14.05
CA ASN A 48 -18.47 -19.25 14.40
C ASN A 48 -18.55 -19.49 15.92
N TYR A 49 -19.14 -18.54 16.67
CA TYR A 49 -19.30 -18.63 18.13
C TYR A 49 -18.00 -18.88 18.90
N VAL A 50 -16.91 -18.24 18.46
CA VAL A 50 -15.59 -18.40 19.05
C VAL A 50 -15.42 -17.47 20.25
N ASN A 51 -14.92 -18.00 21.36
CA ASN A 51 -14.56 -17.19 22.52
C ASN A 51 -13.17 -16.57 22.32
N GLY A 52 -13.10 -15.23 22.48
CA GLY A 52 -11.86 -14.48 22.44
C GLY A 52 -11.49 -13.91 23.81
N LYS A 53 -10.19 -13.84 24.10
CA LYS A 53 -9.66 -13.15 25.27
C LYS A 53 -9.62 -11.66 24.99
N LEU A 54 -10.37 -10.85 25.74
CA LEU A 54 -10.33 -9.39 25.63
C LEU A 54 -8.96 -8.86 26.05
N LEU A 55 -8.32 -8.10 25.17
CA LEU A 55 -7.03 -7.43 25.41
C LEU A 55 -7.22 -5.99 25.88
N CYS A 56 -8.09 -5.24 25.22
CA CYS A 56 -8.51 -3.90 25.62
C CYS A 56 -9.84 -3.54 24.96
N SER A 57 -10.51 -2.50 25.48
CA SER A 57 -11.80 -2.01 25.00
C SER A 57 -11.86 -0.48 24.94
N ASP A 58 -12.96 0.02 24.38
CA ASP A 58 -13.38 1.42 24.36
C ASP A 58 -12.32 2.36 23.75
N GLU A 59 -12.05 3.48 24.37
CA GLU A 59 -11.14 4.50 23.86
C GLU A 59 -9.73 3.94 23.59
N LYS A 60 -9.23 3.09 24.49
CA LYS A 60 -7.90 2.46 24.32
C LYS A 60 -7.85 1.54 23.10
N ALA A 61 -8.90 0.77 22.84
CA ALA A 61 -8.98 -0.08 21.67
C ALA A 61 -9.02 0.76 20.39
N TYR A 62 -9.83 1.83 20.39
CA TYR A 62 -9.90 2.75 19.25
C TYR A 62 -8.56 3.42 18.95
N GLU A 63 -7.83 3.89 19.96
CA GLU A 63 -6.50 4.45 19.80
C GLU A 63 -5.50 3.43 19.23
N CYS A 64 -5.48 2.19 19.73
CA CYS A 64 -4.64 1.13 19.21
C CYS A 64 -4.94 0.82 17.73
N ILE A 65 -6.21 0.80 17.35
CA ILE A 65 -6.64 0.60 15.96
C ILE A 65 -6.11 1.73 15.07
N LEU A 66 -6.28 2.99 15.48
CA LEU A 66 -5.79 4.14 14.72
C LEU A 66 -4.27 4.10 14.55
N GLU A 67 -3.52 3.86 15.62
CA GLU A 67 -2.05 3.75 15.55
C GLU A 67 -1.62 2.65 14.58
N THR A 68 -2.29 1.50 14.61
CA THR A 68 -2.00 0.38 13.71
C THR A 68 -2.30 0.74 12.25
N ILE A 69 -3.43 1.41 11.98
CA ILE A 69 -3.82 1.84 10.63
C ILE A 69 -2.79 2.84 10.08
N TYR A 70 -2.38 3.83 10.86
CA TYR A 70 -1.40 4.82 10.42
C TYR A 70 0.00 4.22 10.24
N ALA A 71 0.43 3.33 11.14
CA ALA A 71 1.68 2.58 10.96
C ALA A 71 1.66 1.74 9.66
N GLY A 72 0.58 1.02 9.43
CA GLY A 72 0.37 0.25 8.20
C GLY A 72 0.33 1.12 6.95
N ALA A 73 -0.37 2.27 7.01
CA ALA A 73 -0.43 3.22 5.90
C ALA A 73 0.96 3.77 5.52
N LEU A 74 1.80 4.06 6.52
CA LEU A 74 3.18 4.50 6.27
C LEU A 74 4.01 3.37 5.66
N ALA A 75 3.90 2.15 6.20
CA ALA A 75 4.65 0.99 5.72
C ALA A 75 4.33 0.67 4.25
N VAL A 76 3.04 0.55 3.89
CA VAL A 76 2.64 0.27 2.50
C VAL A 76 2.95 1.44 1.55
N SER A 77 2.96 2.68 2.05
CA SER A 77 3.40 3.83 1.26
C SER A 77 4.90 3.76 0.94
N SER A 78 5.71 3.32 1.89
CA SER A 78 7.16 3.13 1.71
C SER A 78 7.46 1.99 0.73
N GLU A 79 6.74 0.87 0.84
CA GLU A 79 6.82 -0.25 -0.11
C GLU A 79 6.47 0.19 -1.53
N ALA A 80 5.37 0.95 -1.69
CA ALA A 80 4.94 1.45 -2.98
C ALA A 80 5.98 2.35 -3.66
N ILE A 81 6.76 3.16 -2.91
CA ILE A 81 7.88 3.93 -3.46
C ILE A 81 8.92 2.99 -4.08
N GLY A 82 9.27 1.89 -3.39
CA GLY A 82 10.21 0.90 -3.92
C GLY A 82 9.72 0.24 -5.21
N ILE A 83 8.43 -0.10 -5.26
CA ILE A 83 7.79 -0.68 -6.45
C ILE A 83 7.81 0.32 -7.61
N MET A 84 7.40 1.58 -7.38
CA MET A 84 7.41 2.62 -8.40
C MET A 84 8.81 2.86 -8.96
N GLN A 85 9.82 2.92 -8.09
CA GLN A 85 11.22 3.06 -8.53
C GLN A 85 11.64 1.88 -9.41
N LYS A 86 11.30 0.65 -9.02
CA LYS A 86 11.65 -0.55 -9.82
C LYS A 86 10.96 -0.55 -11.19
N CYS A 87 9.67 -0.19 -11.25
CA CYS A 87 8.96 -0.06 -12.52
C CYS A 87 9.61 0.99 -13.43
N PHE A 88 9.99 2.14 -12.86
CA PHE A 88 10.67 3.21 -13.56
C PHE A 88 12.02 2.76 -14.14
N ASP A 89 12.85 2.10 -13.33
CA ASP A 89 14.17 1.60 -13.76
C ASP A 89 14.04 0.58 -14.89
N LEU A 90 13.15 -0.40 -14.77
CA LEU A 90 12.86 -1.39 -15.81
C LEU A 90 12.41 -0.72 -17.11
N THR A 91 11.57 0.31 -17.01
CA THR A 91 11.08 1.05 -18.18
C THR A 91 12.20 1.82 -18.87
N ILE A 92 13.09 2.47 -18.11
CA ILE A 92 14.29 3.13 -18.68
C ILE A 92 15.16 2.13 -19.43
N ASP A 93 15.44 0.96 -18.84
CA ASP A 93 16.27 -0.07 -19.46
C ASP A 93 15.63 -0.59 -20.75
N TYR A 94 14.33 -0.80 -20.75
CA TYR A 94 13.60 -1.17 -21.96
C TYR A 94 13.69 -0.11 -23.05
N LEU A 95 13.46 1.16 -22.72
CA LEU A 95 13.53 2.27 -23.68
C LEU A 95 14.94 2.44 -24.28
N LYS A 96 16.00 2.16 -23.51
CA LYS A 96 17.40 2.21 -23.96
C LYS A 96 17.77 1.05 -24.88
N THR A 97 17.14 -0.10 -24.74
CA THR A 97 17.50 -1.33 -25.46
C THR A 97 16.60 -1.62 -26.66
N ARG A 98 15.31 -1.29 -26.56
CA ARG A 98 14.34 -1.55 -27.64
C ARG A 98 14.60 -0.67 -28.85
N THR A 99 14.79 -1.31 -30.00
CA THR A 99 15.00 -0.62 -31.30
C THR A 99 13.76 -0.71 -32.18
N GLN A 100 13.28 0.42 -32.65
CA GLN A 100 12.23 0.56 -33.68
C GLN A 100 12.51 1.83 -34.50
N PHE A 101 12.04 1.87 -35.74
CA PHE A 101 12.26 3.01 -36.63
C PHE A 101 13.75 3.37 -36.85
N GLY A 102 14.63 2.35 -36.85
CA GLY A 102 16.05 2.48 -37.08
C GLY A 102 16.90 3.02 -35.91
N LYS A 103 16.29 3.21 -34.73
CA LYS A 103 17.01 3.69 -33.54
C LYS A 103 16.34 3.18 -32.24
N THR A 104 17.03 3.35 -31.10
CA THR A 104 16.42 3.04 -29.80
C THR A 104 15.22 3.95 -29.52
N ILE A 105 14.14 3.38 -28.99
CA ILE A 105 12.91 4.16 -28.75
C ILE A 105 13.11 5.24 -27.69
N GLY A 106 14.02 5.06 -26.75
CA GLY A 106 14.40 6.07 -25.76
C GLY A 106 15.07 7.33 -26.35
N SER A 107 15.44 7.33 -27.65
CA SER A 107 15.92 8.53 -28.33
C SER A 107 14.82 9.51 -28.75
N PHE A 108 13.54 9.11 -28.68
CA PHE A 108 12.42 10.00 -29.00
C PHE A 108 12.09 10.91 -27.83
N GLN A 109 12.14 12.23 -28.05
CA GLN A 109 11.90 13.24 -27.00
C GLN A 109 10.55 13.08 -26.29
N ALA A 110 9.50 12.69 -27.04
CA ALA A 110 8.18 12.46 -26.45
C ALA A 110 8.20 11.41 -25.33
N LEU A 111 9.01 10.34 -25.47
CA LEU A 111 9.16 9.31 -24.43
C LEU A 111 10.08 9.80 -23.29
N GLN A 112 11.12 10.58 -23.62
CA GLN A 112 12.00 11.16 -22.61
C GLN A 112 11.24 12.11 -21.68
N HIS A 113 10.38 12.98 -22.21
CA HIS A 113 9.57 13.91 -21.43
C HIS A 113 8.63 13.15 -20.48
N ARG A 114 7.96 12.10 -20.94
CA ARG A 114 7.11 11.26 -20.09
C ARG A 114 7.90 10.62 -18.94
N MET A 115 9.10 10.13 -19.20
CA MET A 115 9.97 9.58 -18.15
C MET A 115 10.43 10.63 -17.15
N VAL A 116 10.71 11.86 -17.58
CA VAL A 116 11.04 12.98 -16.68
C VAL A 116 9.84 13.33 -15.80
N ASP A 117 8.64 13.41 -16.36
CA ASP A 117 7.42 13.70 -15.60
C ASP A 117 7.17 12.61 -14.53
N LEU A 118 7.34 11.32 -14.88
CA LEU A 118 7.25 10.23 -13.90
C LEU A 118 8.30 10.34 -12.80
N MET A 119 9.54 10.68 -13.14
CA MET A 119 10.60 10.85 -12.15
C MET A 119 10.25 11.95 -11.14
N ILE A 120 9.73 13.08 -11.61
CA ILE A 120 9.31 14.19 -10.75
C ILE A 120 8.19 13.73 -9.78
N GLU A 121 7.19 13.03 -10.27
CA GLU A 121 6.09 12.55 -9.45
C GLU A 121 6.57 11.51 -8.41
N ILE A 122 7.47 10.60 -8.78
CA ILE A 122 8.05 9.61 -7.85
C ILE A 122 8.87 10.33 -6.76
N GLU A 123 9.71 11.31 -7.10
CA GLU A 123 10.52 12.05 -6.12
C GLU A 123 9.65 12.90 -5.18
N GLN A 124 8.54 13.47 -5.66
CA GLN A 124 7.57 14.14 -4.79
C GLN A 124 6.92 13.15 -3.81
N ALA A 125 6.48 11.99 -4.30
CA ALA A 125 5.88 10.96 -3.45
C ALA A 125 6.87 10.45 -2.41
N LYS A 126 8.12 10.20 -2.79
CA LYS A 126 9.21 9.79 -1.91
C LYS A 126 9.48 10.84 -0.82
N SER A 127 9.57 12.10 -1.19
CA SER A 127 9.75 13.21 -0.24
C SER A 127 8.61 13.28 0.77
N SER A 128 7.37 13.07 0.33
CA SER A 128 6.20 13.04 1.21
C SER A 128 6.23 11.87 2.21
N VAL A 129 6.67 10.68 1.76
CA VAL A 129 6.83 9.50 2.64
C VAL A 129 7.96 9.73 3.64
N MET A 130 9.08 10.33 3.22
CA MET A 130 10.19 10.68 4.12
C MET A 130 9.74 11.69 5.19
N LEU A 131 8.95 12.70 4.83
CA LEU A 131 8.37 13.64 5.78
C LEU A 131 7.44 12.92 6.78
N ALA A 132 6.57 12.04 6.29
CA ALA A 132 5.68 11.25 7.14
C ALA A 132 6.45 10.35 8.12
N ALA A 133 7.52 9.70 7.66
CA ALA A 133 8.40 8.89 8.50
C ALA A 133 9.14 9.75 9.54
N GLY A 134 9.71 10.87 9.14
CA GLY A 134 10.43 11.80 10.03
C GLY A 134 9.56 12.41 11.12
N THR A 135 8.24 12.53 10.86
CA THR A 135 7.28 13.07 11.84
C THR A 135 6.49 11.99 12.58
N TYR A 136 6.88 10.71 12.47
CA TYR A 136 6.15 9.60 13.10
C TYR A 136 6.09 9.70 14.62
N SER A 137 7.12 10.24 15.27
CA SER A 137 7.18 10.46 16.72
C SER A 137 6.65 11.83 17.16
N SER A 138 6.11 12.64 16.24
CA SER A 138 5.54 13.95 16.57
C SER A 138 4.15 13.81 17.19
N GLU A 139 3.55 14.93 17.58
CA GLU A 139 2.17 14.97 18.08
C GLU A 139 1.19 14.29 17.12
N LYS A 140 0.16 13.65 17.66
CA LYS A 140 -0.80 12.81 16.90
C LYS A 140 -1.34 13.50 15.65
N HIS A 141 -1.71 14.79 15.76
CA HIS A 141 -2.30 15.52 14.63
C HIS A 141 -1.30 15.74 13.49
N ILE A 142 -0.02 16.01 13.77
CA ILE A 142 1.04 16.18 12.76
C ILE A 142 1.33 14.83 12.10
N LYS A 143 1.54 13.80 12.90
CA LYS A 143 1.76 12.42 12.44
C LYS A 143 0.66 11.97 11.48
N TYR A 144 -0.58 12.04 11.92
CA TYR A 144 -1.74 11.54 11.13
C TYR A 144 -1.95 12.34 9.85
N LYS A 145 -1.78 13.67 9.92
CA LYS A 145 -1.86 14.54 8.74
C LYS A 145 -0.82 14.16 7.69
N ASN A 146 0.45 14.03 8.09
CA ASN A 146 1.53 13.76 7.15
C ASN A 146 1.44 12.34 6.56
N ILE A 147 1.07 11.33 7.36
CA ILE A 147 0.85 9.96 6.86
C ILE A 147 -0.33 9.92 5.89
N SER A 148 -1.43 10.58 6.20
CA SER A 148 -2.60 10.66 5.31
C SER A 148 -2.27 11.35 3.99
N ALA A 149 -1.52 12.45 4.03
CA ALA A 149 -1.07 13.17 2.84
C ALA A 149 -0.15 12.29 1.97
N ALA A 150 0.83 11.63 2.59
CA ALA A 150 1.73 10.70 1.89
C ALA A 150 0.95 9.55 1.25
N LYS A 151 0.02 8.89 1.98
CA LYS A 151 -0.79 7.78 1.47
C LYS A 151 -1.67 8.21 0.28
N ASN A 152 -2.25 9.41 0.32
CA ASN A 152 -3.03 9.95 -0.78
C ASN A 152 -2.16 10.19 -2.02
N LEU A 153 -1.01 10.86 -1.86
CA LEU A 153 -0.08 11.15 -2.96
C LEU A 153 0.46 9.86 -3.58
N VAL A 154 0.92 8.91 -2.76
CA VAL A 154 1.44 7.61 -3.22
C VAL A 154 0.37 6.82 -3.99
N GLY A 155 -0.89 6.86 -3.56
CA GLY A 155 -1.99 6.19 -4.27
C GLY A 155 -2.21 6.77 -5.68
N ARG A 156 -2.14 8.09 -5.82
CA ARG A 156 -2.27 8.79 -7.11
C ARG A 156 -1.08 8.51 -8.02
N VAL A 157 0.14 8.69 -7.48
CA VAL A 157 1.38 8.53 -8.25
C VAL A 157 1.61 7.06 -8.63
N GLY A 158 1.32 6.11 -7.74
CA GLY A 158 1.44 4.68 -8.03
C GLY A 158 0.57 4.24 -9.19
N LYS A 159 -0.67 4.74 -9.26
CA LYS A 159 -1.54 4.50 -10.43
C LYS A 159 -0.92 5.07 -11.71
N LEU A 160 -0.48 6.33 -11.68
CA LEU A 160 0.14 6.98 -12.82
C LEU A 160 1.38 6.21 -13.32
N VAL A 161 2.27 5.82 -12.41
CA VAL A 161 3.50 5.08 -12.75
C VAL A 161 3.16 3.73 -13.39
N ALA A 162 2.19 3.00 -12.84
CA ALA A 162 1.78 1.71 -13.39
C ALA A 162 1.24 1.86 -14.82
N GLU A 163 0.33 2.80 -15.04
CA GLU A 163 -0.29 3.06 -16.35
C GLU A 163 0.76 3.52 -17.38
N GLU A 164 1.63 4.46 -17.00
CA GLU A 164 2.65 5.00 -17.89
C GLU A 164 3.75 3.99 -18.21
N CYS A 165 4.22 3.21 -17.24
CA CYS A 165 5.23 2.18 -17.49
C CYS A 165 4.69 1.11 -18.46
N ILE A 166 3.47 0.62 -18.27
CA ILE A 166 2.83 -0.31 -19.22
C ILE A 166 2.72 0.33 -20.62
N GLN A 167 2.26 1.57 -20.69
CA GLN A 167 2.11 2.28 -21.96
C GLN A 167 3.45 2.45 -22.70
N LEU A 168 4.54 2.74 -21.97
CA LEU A 168 5.88 2.92 -22.51
C LEU A 168 6.53 1.61 -23.00
N HIS A 169 6.12 0.46 -22.48
CA HIS A 169 6.48 -0.84 -23.01
C HIS A 169 5.67 -1.19 -24.27
N GLY A 170 4.54 -0.55 -24.51
CA GLY A 170 3.65 -0.83 -25.65
C GLY A 170 3.00 -2.22 -25.55
N GLY A 171 2.81 -2.88 -26.69
CA GLY A 171 2.08 -4.17 -26.72
C GLY A 171 2.66 -5.26 -25.80
N ILE A 172 3.98 -5.31 -25.65
CA ILE A 172 4.63 -6.31 -24.76
C ILE A 172 4.27 -6.12 -23.29
N GLY A 173 4.00 -4.89 -22.87
CA GLY A 173 3.58 -4.60 -21.49
C GLY A 173 2.20 -5.16 -21.11
N MET A 174 1.46 -5.70 -22.09
CA MET A 174 0.14 -6.32 -21.90
C MET A 174 0.18 -7.84 -21.99
N THR A 175 1.36 -8.44 -22.11
CA THR A 175 1.52 -9.90 -22.25
C THR A 175 1.95 -10.55 -20.93
N TRP A 176 1.70 -11.86 -20.81
CA TRP A 176 2.12 -12.63 -19.63
C TRP A 176 3.60 -12.99 -19.64
N GLU A 177 4.27 -12.85 -20.77
CA GLU A 177 5.68 -13.19 -20.96
C GLU A 177 6.63 -12.10 -20.48
N TYR A 178 6.11 -10.94 -20.09
CA TYR A 178 6.93 -9.79 -19.71
C TYR A 178 6.66 -9.25 -18.29
#